data_a8913854bb641abe33b6dfd45fbac804
#
_entry.id   a8913854bb641abe33b6dfd45fbac804
#
_cell.length_a   1.000
_cell.length_b   1.000
_cell.length_c   1.000
_cell.angle_alpha   90.00
_cell.angle_beta   90.00
_cell.angle_gamma   90.00
#
_symmetry.space_group_name_H-M   'P 1'
#
loop_
_entity.id
_entity.type
_entity.pdbx_description
1 polymer ?
#
loop_
_entity_poly.entity_id
_entity_poly.type
_entity_poly.pdbx_seq_one_letter_code
_entity_poly.pdbx_strand_id
1 'polypeptide(L)' 'MTKDPVCGMMIDEKTAVGKSEYQGTTYYFCATICKTRFDQNPKQYLNRD' A
#
# COMPACT_ATOMS: atom_id res chain seq x y z
N MET A 1 0.03 -13.03 3.17
CA MET A 1 0.02 -12.19 1.96
C MET A 1 -0.89 -11.00 2.17
N THR A 2 -0.54 -9.88 1.63
CA THR A 2 -1.34 -8.66 1.73
C THR A 2 -1.48 -8.05 0.34
N LYS A 3 -2.44 -7.14 0.19
CA LYS A 3 -2.70 -6.52 -1.10
C LYS A 3 -2.13 -5.10 -1.12
N ASP A 4 -1.40 -4.79 -2.18
CA ASP A 4 -0.91 -3.43 -2.42
C ASP A 4 -2.12 -2.55 -2.77
N PRO A 5 -2.43 -1.51 -1.97
CA PRO A 5 -3.62 -0.69 -2.22
C PRO A 5 -3.52 0.16 -3.47
N VAL A 6 -2.32 0.36 -4.01
CA VAL A 6 -2.13 1.18 -5.20
C VAL A 6 -2.25 0.33 -6.45
N CYS A 7 -1.48 -0.73 -6.57
CA CYS A 7 -1.49 -1.54 -7.78
C CYS A 7 -2.46 -2.72 -7.71
N GLY A 8 -2.92 -3.08 -6.52
CA GLY A 8 -3.90 -4.14 -6.37
C GLY A 8 -3.36 -5.55 -6.43
N MET A 9 -2.06 -5.72 -6.45
CA MET A 9 -1.45 -7.05 -6.52
C MET A 9 -1.21 -7.60 -5.13
N MET A 10 -1.35 -8.93 -5.02
CA MET A 10 -1.03 -9.61 -3.77
C MET A 10 0.46 -9.74 -3.61
N ILE A 11 0.98 -9.35 -2.46
CA ILE A 11 2.41 -9.41 -2.18
C ILE A 11 2.63 -10.00 -0.81
N ASP A 12 3.86 -10.48 -0.58
CA ASP A 12 4.28 -11.01 0.71
C ASP A 12 4.85 -9.85 1.53
N GLU A 13 4.37 -9.70 2.76
CA GLU A 13 4.84 -8.64 3.65
C GLU A 13 6.36 -8.71 3.84
N LYS A 14 6.93 -9.90 3.80
CA LYS A 14 8.37 -10.08 4.01
C LYS A 14 9.19 -9.60 2.83
N THR A 15 8.60 -9.54 1.64
CA THR A 15 9.31 -9.13 0.44
C THR A 15 8.86 -7.77 -0.07
N ALA A 16 7.96 -7.12 0.65
CA ALA A 16 7.47 -5.80 0.24
C ALA A 16 8.60 -4.79 0.22
N VAL A 17 8.60 -3.94 -0.79
CA VAL A 17 9.63 -2.91 -0.96
C VAL A 17 9.44 -1.78 0.05
N GLY A 18 8.18 -1.46 0.39
CA GLY A 18 7.89 -0.41 1.34
C GLY A 18 6.63 -0.68 2.10
N LYS A 19 6.43 0.11 3.16
CA LYS A 19 5.20 0.02 3.93
C LYS A 19 4.84 1.39 4.48
N SER A 20 3.55 1.59 4.78
CA SER A 20 3.05 2.80 5.41
C SER A 20 1.96 2.44 6.40
N GLU A 21 1.87 3.21 7.47
CA GLU A 21 0.79 3.06 8.44
C GLU A 21 -0.19 4.21 8.29
N TYR A 22 -1.48 3.89 8.17
CA TYR A 22 -2.51 4.90 8.01
C TYR A 22 -3.74 4.49 8.80
N GLN A 23 -4.16 5.34 9.72
CA GLN A 23 -5.32 5.11 10.58
C GLN A 23 -5.27 3.77 11.30
N GLY A 24 -4.08 3.41 11.81
CA GLY A 24 -3.91 2.20 12.58
C GLY A 24 -3.75 0.93 11.77
N THR A 25 -3.71 1.03 10.46
CA THR A 25 -3.54 -0.12 9.58
C THR A 25 -2.24 0.00 8.80
N THR A 26 -1.47 -1.08 8.73
CA THR A 26 -0.22 -1.10 7.99
C THR A 26 -0.48 -1.61 6.58
N TYR A 27 0.01 -0.86 5.60
CA TYR A 27 -0.12 -1.20 4.19
C TYR A 27 1.26 -1.47 3.60
N TYR A 28 1.33 -2.47 2.74
CA TYR A 28 2.59 -2.89 2.11
C TYR A 28 2.52 -2.62 0.61
N PHE A 29 3.69 -2.38 0.02
CA PHE A 29 3.76 -1.94 -1.37
C PHE A 29 4.76 -2.78 -2.16
N CYS A 30 4.42 -3.08 -3.40
CA CYS A 30 5.27 -3.88 -4.27
C CYS A 30 6.42 -3.07 -4.88
N ALA A 31 6.32 -1.75 -4.84
CA ALA A 31 7.35 -0.87 -5.39
C ALA A 31 7.34 0.46 -4.66
N THR A 32 8.49 1.16 -4.68
CA THR A 32 8.63 2.46 -4.02
C THR A 32 7.62 3.46 -4.58
N ILE A 33 7.37 3.44 -5.87
CA ILE A 33 6.42 4.37 -6.48
C ILE A 33 5.01 4.17 -5.93
N CYS A 34 4.64 2.94 -5.62
CA CYS A 34 3.33 2.67 -5.03
C CYS A 34 3.22 3.29 -3.65
N LYS A 35 4.27 3.16 -2.84
CA LYS A 35 4.29 3.79 -1.53
C LYS A 35 4.18 5.30 -1.64
N THR A 36 4.93 5.90 -2.55
CA THR A 36 4.91 7.35 -2.74
C THR A 36 3.52 7.83 -3.13
N ARG A 37 2.88 7.14 -4.05
CA ARG A 37 1.53 7.52 -4.48
C ARG A 37 0.53 7.41 -3.35
N PHE A 38 0.63 6.35 -2.55
CA PHE A 38 -0.25 6.16 -1.41
C PHE A 38 -0.07 7.28 -0.39
N ASP A 39 1.19 7.61 -0.07
CA ASP A 39 1.46 8.64 0.93
C ASP A 39 0.96 10.01 0.50
N GLN A 40 0.96 10.28 -0.80
CA GLN A 40 0.47 11.54 -1.33
C GLN A 40 -1.05 11.65 -1.26
N ASN A 41 -1.76 10.54 -1.41
CA ASN A 41 -3.21 10.59 -1.44
C ASN A 41 -3.82 9.27 -0.99
N PRO A 42 -3.67 8.93 0.30
CA PRO A 42 -4.12 7.61 0.79
C PRO A 42 -5.62 7.40 0.64
N LYS A 43 -6.43 8.46 0.79
CA LYS A 43 -7.87 8.31 0.70
C LYS A 43 -8.32 7.86 -0.69
N GLN A 44 -7.58 8.27 -1.71
CA GLN A 44 -7.91 7.89 -3.08
C GLN A 44 -7.89 6.38 -3.25
N TYR A 45 -6.97 5.71 -2.56
CA TYR A 45 -6.80 4.27 -2.70
C TYR A 45 -7.64 3.47 -1.70
N LEU A 46 -8.06 4.07 -0.61
CA LEU A 46 -8.81 3.39 0.44
C LEU A 46 -10.32 3.56 0.33
N ASN A 47 -10.78 4.58 -0.37
CA ASN A 47 -12.22 4.85 -0.55
C ASN A 47 -12.79 4.20 -1.80
N ARG A 48 -12.26 3.06 -2.18
CA ARG A 48 -12.66 2.43 -3.45
C ARG A 48 -13.75 1.40 -3.31
N ASP A 49 -14.20 1.14 -2.15
CA ASP A 49 -15.23 0.11 -1.93
C ASP A 49 -16.60 0.55 -2.39
#